data_5434ade26ad6c20c26de7a2fe224ae4f
#
_entry.id   5434ade26ad6c20c26de7a2fe224ae4f
#
_cell.length_a   1.000
_cell.length_b   1.000
_cell.length_c   1.000
_cell.angle_alpha   90.00
_cell.angle_beta   90.00
_cell.angle_gamma   90.00
#
_symmetry.space_group_name_H-M   'P 1'
#
loop_
_entity.id
_entity.type
_entity.pdbx_description
1 polymer ?
#
loop_
_entity_poly.entity_id
_entity_poly.type
_entity_poly.pdbx_seq_one_letter_code
_entity_poly.pdbx_strand_id
1 'polypeptide(L)'
;VNIPAGKQTRLHTFALIIANENYMEVANVPNALNDGKVFAEYCQKTLGIPESNIRYVADATLNKMRRQFNWISQVIEAYKGDANVIFYYAGHGIPDESNKTSYLLPVDGYGSDVSTGYSLDKIYEELTTKKAKSVVVFLDACFSGTNRDGDMLASARGVAIKARQSEPKGNIVVLSAAQGD
;
A
#
# COMPACT_ATOMS: atom_id res chain seq x y z
N VAL A 1 2.36 -21.80 5.61
CA VAL A 1 3.59 -21.42 4.90
C VAL A 1 4.76 -21.57 5.84
N ASN A 2 5.84 -22.26 5.41
CA ASN A 2 7.07 -22.36 6.19
C ASN A 2 7.94 -21.12 5.90
N ILE A 3 7.93 -20.14 6.80
CA ILE A 3 8.65 -18.89 6.65
C ILE A 3 10.05 -19.05 7.26
N PRO A 4 11.13 -18.87 6.49
CA PRO A 4 12.49 -19.02 6.99
C PRO A 4 12.85 -17.93 8.00
N ALA A 5 13.58 -18.32 9.06
CA ALA A 5 14.08 -17.35 10.03
C ALA A 5 15.38 -16.69 9.54
N GLY A 6 15.42 -15.37 9.57
CA GLY A 6 16.63 -14.60 9.33
C GLY A 6 17.55 -14.55 10.57
N LYS A 7 18.80 -14.17 10.36
CA LYS A 7 19.81 -14.07 11.43
C LYS A 7 20.03 -12.64 11.94
N GLN A 8 19.50 -11.64 11.23
CA GLN A 8 19.72 -10.23 11.55
C GLN A 8 18.49 -9.63 12.25
N THR A 9 18.74 -8.70 13.17
CA THR A 9 17.71 -7.85 13.77
C THR A 9 17.82 -6.44 13.19
N ARG A 10 16.70 -5.91 12.69
CA ARG A 10 16.62 -4.59 12.02
C ARG A 10 15.86 -3.60 12.87
N LEU A 11 16.51 -3.07 13.91
CA LEU A 11 15.88 -2.19 14.91
C LEU A 11 15.33 -0.89 14.36
N HIS A 12 15.94 -0.34 13.27
CA HIS A 12 15.54 0.93 12.66
C HIS A 12 14.76 0.71 11.35
N THR A 13 14.15 -0.47 11.19
CA THR A 13 13.24 -0.75 10.08
C THR A 13 11.82 -0.86 10.60
N PHE A 14 10.90 -0.20 9.91
CA PHE A 14 9.48 -0.13 10.24
C PHE A 14 8.65 -0.61 9.07
N ALA A 15 7.64 -1.42 9.33
CA ALA A 15 6.75 -1.93 8.31
C ALA A 15 5.30 -1.49 8.57
N LEU A 16 4.70 -0.85 7.58
CA LEU A 16 3.26 -0.59 7.52
C LEU A 16 2.66 -1.51 6.45
N ILE A 17 1.73 -2.35 6.86
CA ILE A 17 1.07 -3.33 6.00
C ILE A 17 -0.43 -3.08 6.07
N ILE A 18 -1.03 -2.70 4.95
CA ILE A 18 -2.47 -2.50 4.80
C ILE A 18 -3.01 -3.53 3.85
N ALA A 19 -3.98 -4.33 4.29
CA ALA A 19 -4.61 -5.36 3.50
C ALA A 19 -6.13 -5.17 3.54
N ASN A 20 -6.73 -4.88 2.40
CA ASN A 20 -8.15 -4.59 2.23
C ASN A 20 -8.79 -5.70 1.40
N GLU A 21 -9.66 -6.48 2.02
CA GLU A 21 -10.37 -7.59 1.41
C GLU A 21 -11.88 -7.34 1.34
N ASN A 22 -12.48 -6.94 2.47
CA ASN A 22 -13.91 -6.85 2.64
C ASN A 22 -14.41 -5.42 2.39
N TYR A 23 -14.72 -5.10 1.15
CA TYR A 23 -15.19 -3.78 0.75
C TYR A 23 -16.69 -3.62 0.94
N MET A 24 -17.14 -2.40 1.25
CA MET A 24 -18.55 -2.07 1.48
C MET A 24 -19.31 -1.82 0.17
N GLU A 25 -18.65 -1.23 -0.82
CA GLU A 25 -19.31 -0.65 -2.02
C GLU A 25 -18.79 -1.25 -3.35
N VAL A 26 -17.79 -2.12 -3.29
CA VAL A 26 -17.21 -2.77 -4.46
C VAL A 26 -16.95 -4.26 -4.18
N ALA A 27 -16.64 -5.03 -5.20
CA ALA A 27 -16.31 -6.46 -5.03
C ALA A 27 -15.14 -6.67 -4.06
N ASN A 28 -15.17 -7.74 -3.28
CA ASN A 28 -14.09 -8.12 -2.39
C ASN A 28 -12.82 -8.51 -3.14
N VAL A 29 -11.66 -8.41 -2.47
CA VAL A 29 -10.36 -8.90 -2.98
C VAL A 29 -9.96 -10.15 -2.21
N PRO A 30 -10.29 -11.35 -2.70
CA PRO A 30 -10.00 -12.58 -1.99
C PRO A 30 -8.50 -12.75 -1.70
N ASN A 31 -8.19 -13.23 -0.50
CA ASN A 31 -6.85 -13.48 0.02
C ASN A 31 -6.00 -12.25 0.37
N ALA A 32 -6.46 -11.01 0.16
CA ALA A 32 -5.68 -9.83 0.52
C ALA A 32 -5.28 -9.81 2.00
N LEU A 33 -6.18 -10.19 2.90
CA LEU A 33 -5.88 -10.27 4.34
C LEU A 33 -4.82 -11.32 4.65
N ASN A 34 -4.90 -12.49 4.02
CA ASN A 34 -3.92 -13.55 4.18
C ASN A 34 -2.54 -13.11 3.66
N ASP A 35 -2.49 -12.48 2.50
CA ASP A 35 -1.24 -12.02 1.89
C ASP A 35 -0.56 -10.96 2.75
N GLY A 36 -1.31 -10.00 3.27
CA GLY A 36 -0.79 -9.01 4.21
C GLY A 36 -0.28 -9.63 5.51
N LYS A 37 -0.99 -10.62 6.06
CA LYS A 37 -0.56 -11.35 7.26
C LYS A 37 0.74 -12.12 7.02
N VAL A 38 0.82 -12.86 5.93
CA VAL A 38 2.03 -13.62 5.56
C VAL A 38 3.19 -12.66 5.34
N PHE A 39 2.98 -11.52 4.68
CA PHE A 39 4.02 -10.50 4.50
C PHE A 39 4.52 -9.94 5.85
N ALA A 40 3.62 -9.68 6.81
CA ALA A 40 3.99 -9.25 8.16
C ALA A 40 4.86 -10.29 8.87
N GLU A 41 4.53 -11.58 8.72
CA GLU A 41 5.35 -12.67 9.27
C GLU A 41 6.73 -12.75 8.60
N TYR A 42 6.85 -12.52 7.30
CA TYR A 42 8.15 -12.39 6.62
C TYR A 42 8.97 -11.21 7.14
N CYS A 43 8.33 -10.06 7.36
CA CYS A 43 9.00 -8.91 7.96
C CYS A 43 9.57 -9.24 9.33
N GLN A 44 8.81 -9.94 10.18
CA GLN A 44 9.24 -10.32 11.51
C GLN A 44 10.30 -11.42 11.48
N LYS A 45 10.00 -12.57 10.86
CA LYS A 45 10.81 -13.77 10.95
C LYS A 45 12.05 -13.74 10.05
N THR A 46 11.88 -13.32 8.78
CA THR A 46 12.96 -13.35 7.78
C THR A 46 13.80 -12.08 7.81
N LEU A 47 13.14 -10.91 7.81
CA LEU A 47 13.85 -9.63 7.81
C LEU A 47 14.31 -9.21 9.22
N GLY A 48 13.81 -9.84 10.28
CA GLY A 48 14.20 -9.55 11.65
C GLY A 48 13.73 -8.18 12.13
N ILE A 49 12.60 -7.70 11.63
CA ILE A 49 11.98 -6.46 12.10
C ILE A 49 11.29 -6.76 13.43
N PRO A 50 11.54 -6.00 14.51
CA PRO A 50 10.83 -6.19 15.77
C PRO A 50 9.32 -6.07 15.58
N GLU A 51 8.54 -6.90 16.27
CA GLU A 51 7.08 -6.87 16.20
C GLU A 51 6.52 -5.48 16.53
N SER A 52 7.12 -4.76 17.48
CA SER A 52 6.76 -3.39 17.84
C SER A 52 6.88 -2.38 16.69
N ASN A 53 7.69 -2.72 15.67
CA ASN A 53 7.94 -1.89 14.51
C ASN A 53 7.08 -2.30 13.29
N ILE A 54 6.20 -3.30 13.45
CA ILE A 54 5.32 -3.78 12.41
C ILE A 54 3.88 -3.40 12.74
N ARG A 55 3.19 -2.76 11.78
CA ARG A 55 1.75 -2.53 11.84
C ARG A 55 1.07 -3.25 10.70
N TYR A 56 0.30 -4.27 11.03
CA TYR A 56 -0.64 -4.93 10.13
C TYR A 56 -2.04 -4.37 10.36
N VAL A 57 -2.68 -3.87 9.31
CA VAL A 57 -3.99 -3.24 9.35
C VAL A 57 -4.90 -3.93 8.34
N ALA A 58 -5.86 -4.66 8.85
CA ALA A 58 -6.89 -5.33 8.06
C ALA A 58 -8.08 -4.41 7.83
N ASP A 59 -8.61 -4.42 6.61
CA ASP A 59 -9.82 -3.70 6.20
C ASP A 59 -9.81 -2.24 6.68
N ALA A 60 -8.86 -1.50 6.14
CA ALA A 60 -8.65 -0.11 6.52
C ALA A 60 -9.64 0.83 5.83
N THR A 61 -10.41 1.58 6.63
CA THR A 61 -11.15 2.75 6.18
C THR A 61 -10.20 3.91 5.83
N LEU A 62 -10.69 4.92 5.12
CA LEU A 62 -9.89 6.10 4.78
C LEU A 62 -9.26 6.76 6.03
N ASN A 63 -10.01 6.86 7.11
CA ASN A 63 -9.50 7.44 8.35
C ASN A 63 -8.47 6.53 9.04
N LYS A 64 -8.63 5.21 8.99
CA LYS A 64 -7.59 4.28 9.46
C LYS A 64 -6.31 4.44 8.63
N MET A 65 -6.39 4.53 7.30
CA MET A 65 -5.22 4.75 6.44
C MET A 65 -4.50 6.05 6.80
N ARG A 66 -5.21 7.18 6.90
CA ARG A 66 -4.65 8.48 7.31
C ARG A 66 -3.90 8.38 8.64
N ARG A 67 -4.47 7.70 9.62
CA ARG A 67 -3.85 7.49 10.92
C ARG A 67 -2.53 6.70 10.82
N GLN A 68 -2.47 5.70 9.96
CA GLN A 68 -1.27 4.89 9.80
C GLN A 68 -0.15 5.65 9.06
N PHE A 69 -0.49 6.41 8.05
CA PHE A 69 0.50 7.25 7.37
C PHE A 69 1.03 8.38 8.29
N ASN A 70 0.17 8.96 9.12
CA ASN A 70 0.64 9.88 10.14
C ASN A 70 1.61 9.22 11.13
N TRP A 71 1.32 7.98 11.57
CA TRP A 71 2.24 7.24 12.43
C TRP A 71 3.60 7.02 11.78
N ILE A 72 3.66 6.49 10.54
CA ILE A 72 4.94 6.23 9.89
C ILE A 72 5.72 7.52 9.62
N SER A 73 5.03 8.61 9.29
CA SER A 73 5.64 9.94 9.15
C SER A 73 6.29 10.43 10.46
N GLN A 74 5.62 10.25 11.60
CA GLN A 74 6.18 10.56 12.92
C GLN A 74 7.40 9.70 13.26
N VAL A 75 7.37 8.41 12.91
CA VAL A 75 8.52 7.50 13.07
C VAL A 75 9.72 8.01 12.26
N ILE A 76 9.51 8.30 10.97
CA ILE A 76 10.59 8.82 10.11
C ILE A 76 11.21 10.09 10.71
N GLU A 77 10.37 11.01 11.19
CA GLU A 77 10.82 12.26 11.81
C GLU A 77 11.62 12.01 13.10
N ALA A 78 11.14 11.10 13.96
CA ALA A 78 11.81 10.77 15.22
C ALA A 78 13.19 10.15 15.01
N TYR A 79 13.38 9.37 13.95
CA TYR A 79 14.66 8.71 13.63
C TYR A 79 15.62 9.57 12.80
N LYS A 80 15.24 10.80 12.43
CA LYS A 80 16.12 11.82 11.84
C LYS A 80 16.98 11.33 10.66
N GLY A 81 16.39 10.58 9.75
CA GLY A 81 17.08 10.05 8.56
C GLY A 81 17.68 8.65 8.72
N ASP A 82 17.50 7.97 9.86
CA ASP A 82 18.01 6.59 10.06
C ASP A 82 16.89 5.53 10.04
N ALA A 83 15.65 5.91 9.75
CA ALA A 83 14.55 4.96 9.57
C ALA A 83 14.57 4.35 8.17
N ASN A 84 14.49 3.02 8.10
CA ASN A 84 14.11 2.30 6.88
C ASN A 84 12.62 1.97 6.96
N VAL A 85 11.89 2.18 5.87
CA VAL A 85 10.43 1.98 5.81
C VAL A 85 10.09 0.95 4.76
N ILE A 86 9.22 0.03 5.12
CA ILE A 86 8.55 -0.89 4.21
C ILE A 86 7.06 -0.56 4.26
N PHE A 87 6.47 -0.26 3.11
CA PHE A 87 5.04 -0.14 2.96
C PHE A 87 4.54 -1.24 2.02
N TYR A 88 3.56 -2.02 2.47
CA TYR A 88 2.89 -3.04 1.69
C TYR A 88 1.39 -2.74 1.63
N TYR A 89 0.82 -2.84 0.46
CA TYR A 89 -0.61 -2.72 0.25
C TYR A 89 -1.13 -3.87 -0.61
N ALA A 90 -2.19 -4.54 -0.16
CA ALA A 90 -2.98 -5.45 -0.96
C ALA A 90 -4.45 -4.99 -0.96
N GLY A 91 -5.05 -4.87 -2.15
CA GLY A 91 -6.43 -4.40 -2.29
C GLY A 91 -6.69 -3.74 -3.64
N HIS A 92 -7.82 -3.02 -3.75
CA HIS A 92 -8.15 -2.29 -4.96
C HIS A 92 -7.35 -1.00 -5.11
N GLY A 93 -6.97 -0.72 -6.34
CA GLY A 93 -6.49 0.58 -6.80
C GLY A 93 -7.50 1.19 -7.78
N ILE A 94 -7.65 2.50 -7.75
CA ILE A 94 -8.49 3.23 -8.70
C ILE A 94 -7.68 4.30 -9.43
N PRO A 95 -7.83 4.43 -10.77
CA PRO A 95 -7.21 5.50 -11.54
C PRO A 95 -8.07 6.77 -11.49
N ASP A 96 -7.43 7.92 -11.50
CA ASP A 96 -8.09 9.19 -11.81
C ASP A 96 -7.92 9.49 -13.30
N GLU A 97 -9.03 9.48 -14.04
CA GLU A 97 -9.04 9.70 -15.47
C GLU A 97 -8.61 11.11 -15.87
N SER A 98 -8.85 12.08 -15.01
CA SER A 98 -8.63 13.50 -15.30
C SER A 98 -7.14 13.88 -15.23
N ASN A 99 -6.41 13.37 -14.27
CA ASN A 99 -5.01 13.70 -14.01
C ASN A 99 -4.05 12.51 -14.14
N LYS A 100 -4.57 11.31 -14.43
CA LYS A 100 -3.83 10.04 -14.58
C LYS A 100 -3.08 9.63 -13.30
N THR A 101 -3.47 10.10 -12.14
CA THR A 101 -2.94 9.64 -10.86
C THR A 101 -3.65 8.37 -10.39
N SER A 102 -3.05 7.68 -9.43
CA SER A 102 -3.58 6.44 -8.87
C SER A 102 -3.91 6.63 -7.40
N TYR A 103 -4.94 5.95 -6.95
CA TYR A 103 -5.39 5.98 -5.55
C TYR A 103 -5.53 4.55 -5.02
N LEU A 104 -5.19 4.33 -3.76
CA LEU A 104 -5.54 3.13 -3.03
C LEU A 104 -6.96 3.27 -2.50
N LEU A 105 -7.79 2.24 -2.69
CA LEU A 105 -9.19 2.26 -2.28
C LEU A 105 -9.32 1.74 -0.84
N PRO A 106 -9.78 2.57 0.12
CA PRO A 106 -10.18 2.10 1.45
C PRO A 106 -11.43 1.22 1.36
N VAL A 107 -11.70 0.40 2.39
CA VAL A 107 -12.88 -0.49 2.37
C VAL A 107 -14.22 0.26 2.40
N ASP A 108 -14.23 1.50 2.86
CA ASP A 108 -15.37 2.42 2.88
C ASP A 108 -15.40 3.38 1.66
N GLY A 109 -14.55 3.16 0.67
CA GLY A 109 -14.44 3.98 -0.53
C GLY A 109 -15.31 3.50 -1.69
N TYR A 110 -15.61 4.42 -2.62
CA TYR A 110 -16.38 4.15 -3.83
C TYR A 110 -15.44 4.03 -5.04
N GLY A 111 -15.54 2.94 -5.79
CA GLY A 111 -14.68 2.69 -6.96
C GLY A 111 -14.79 3.75 -8.06
N SER A 112 -15.90 4.49 -8.10
CA SER A 112 -16.18 5.57 -9.07
C SER A 112 -15.83 6.97 -8.58
N ASP A 113 -15.41 7.12 -7.31
CA ASP A 113 -15.11 8.42 -6.70
C ASP A 113 -13.72 8.43 -6.06
N VAL A 114 -12.76 8.98 -6.81
CA VAL A 114 -11.35 9.08 -6.36
C VAL A 114 -11.18 9.93 -5.11
N SER A 115 -12.13 10.81 -4.78
CA SER A 115 -12.07 11.60 -3.55
C SER A 115 -12.19 10.76 -2.28
N THR A 116 -12.74 9.55 -2.41
CA THR A 116 -12.84 8.56 -1.33
C THR A 116 -11.60 7.67 -1.22
N GLY A 117 -10.67 7.78 -2.17
CA GLY A 117 -9.40 7.06 -2.21
C GLY A 117 -8.26 7.78 -1.49
N TYR A 118 -7.16 7.09 -1.31
CA TYR A 118 -5.91 7.65 -0.80
C TYR A 118 -4.89 7.77 -1.92
N SER A 119 -4.52 8.99 -2.29
CA SER A 119 -3.61 9.26 -3.41
C SER A 119 -2.24 8.64 -3.22
N LEU A 120 -1.72 7.93 -4.24
CA LEU A 120 -0.34 7.42 -4.23
C LEU A 120 0.69 8.54 -4.18
N ASP A 121 0.46 9.67 -4.87
CA ASP A 121 1.36 10.82 -4.82
C ASP A 121 1.51 11.34 -3.40
N LYS A 122 0.39 11.45 -2.67
CA LYS A 122 0.39 11.86 -1.28
C LYS A 122 1.12 10.85 -0.39
N ILE A 123 0.94 9.55 -0.63
CA ILE A 123 1.66 8.49 0.09
C ILE A 123 3.18 8.65 -0.12
N TYR A 124 3.62 8.81 -1.35
CA TYR A 124 5.04 8.97 -1.66
C TYR A 124 5.61 10.25 -1.04
N GLU A 125 4.86 11.35 -1.07
CA GLU A 125 5.24 12.59 -0.40
C GLU A 125 5.40 12.39 1.11
N GLU A 126 4.42 11.79 1.79
CA GLU A 126 4.45 11.53 3.23
C GLU A 126 5.62 10.62 3.63
N LEU A 127 5.99 9.63 2.79
CA LEU A 127 7.08 8.71 3.06
C LEU A 127 8.47 9.30 2.78
N THR A 128 8.58 10.32 1.93
CA THR A 128 9.88 10.84 1.48
C THR A 128 10.23 12.22 2.06
N THR A 129 9.23 13.07 2.36
CA THR A 129 9.45 14.46 2.83
C THR A 129 10.28 14.53 4.11
N LYS A 130 10.09 13.59 5.03
CA LYS A 130 10.82 13.53 6.31
C LYS A 130 12.19 12.85 6.21
N LYS A 131 12.67 12.55 5.01
CA LYS A 131 13.99 12.00 4.71
C LYS A 131 14.27 10.68 5.41
N ALA A 132 13.44 9.67 5.17
CA ALA A 132 13.77 8.29 5.53
C ALA A 132 15.10 7.87 4.88
N LYS A 133 15.85 6.97 5.52
CA LYS A 133 17.09 6.39 4.97
C LYS A 133 16.81 5.61 3.68
N SER A 134 15.75 4.81 3.70
CA SER A 134 15.23 4.12 2.53
C SER A 134 13.73 3.86 2.69
N VAL A 135 13.02 3.83 1.57
CA VAL A 135 11.60 3.46 1.51
C VAL A 135 11.43 2.39 0.44
N VAL A 136 10.79 1.29 0.77
CA VAL A 136 10.40 0.26 -0.18
C VAL A 136 8.89 0.10 -0.13
N VAL A 137 8.24 0.25 -1.28
CA VAL A 137 6.79 0.14 -1.42
C VAL A 137 6.45 -1.08 -2.26
N PHE A 138 5.58 -1.93 -1.74
CA PHE A 138 5.01 -3.07 -2.45
C PHE A 138 3.52 -2.82 -2.66
N LEU A 139 3.09 -2.81 -3.92
CA LEU A 139 1.70 -2.59 -4.30
C LEU A 139 1.16 -3.85 -4.99
N ASP A 140 0.35 -4.61 -4.30
CA ASP A 140 -0.46 -5.69 -4.86
C ASP A 140 -1.88 -5.16 -5.14
N ALA A 141 -1.97 -4.29 -6.14
CA ALA A 141 -3.19 -3.61 -6.54
C ALA A 141 -3.24 -3.39 -8.05
N CYS A 142 -4.42 -3.56 -8.63
CA CYS A 142 -4.70 -3.26 -10.03
C CYS A 142 -5.19 -1.81 -10.15
N PHE A 143 -4.55 -1.03 -11.02
CA PHE A 143 -4.92 0.38 -11.27
C PHE A 143 -5.57 0.58 -12.63
N SER A 144 -6.16 -0.46 -13.20
CA SER A 144 -6.87 -0.42 -14.49
C SER A 144 -8.35 -0.06 -14.38
N GLY A 145 -8.86 0.15 -13.17
CA GLY A 145 -10.30 0.32 -12.92
C GLY A 145 -11.10 -0.98 -13.01
N THR A 146 -10.41 -2.12 -13.05
CA THR A 146 -11.01 -3.47 -13.03
C THR A 146 -10.58 -4.23 -11.78
N ASN A 147 -11.36 -5.23 -11.36
CA ASN A 147 -10.94 -6.17 -10.34
C ASN A 147 -9.98 -7.23 -10.93
N ARG A 148 -9.46 -8.15 -10.09
CA ARG A 148 -8.58 -9.25 -10.53
C ARG A 148 -9.25 -10.21 -11.53
N ASP A 149 -10.57 -10.29 -11.55
CA ASP A 149 -11.35 -11.13 -12.45
C ASP A 149 -11.77 -10.40 -13.75
N GLY A 150 -11.33 -9.14 -13.93
CA GLY A 150 -11.60 -8.34 -15.12
C GLY A 150 -12.91 -7.54 -15.10
N ASP A 151 -13.69 -7.63 -14.01
CA ASP A 151 -14.91 -6.83 -13.87
C ASP A 151 -14.59 -5.38 -13.53
N MET A 152 -15.35 -4.44 -14.09
CA MET A 152 -15.18 -3.01 -13.83
C MET A 152 -15.57 -2.67 -12.39
N LEU A 153 -14.70 -1.97 -11.65
CA LEU A 153 -14.96 -1.45 -10.30
C LEU A 153 -15.99 -0.31 -10.30
N ALA A 154 -16.15 0.36 -11.44
CA ALA A 154 -17.16 1.36 -11.68
C ALA A 154 -17.86 1.07 -13.00
N SER A 155 -19.13 1.48 -13.13
CA SER A 155 -19.94 1.37 -14.36
C SER A 155 -19.42 2.27 -15.49
N ALA A 156 -18.13 2.48 -15.59
CA ALA A 156 -17.50 3.37 -16.57
C ALA A 156 -17.17 2.60 -17.85
N ARG A 157 -17.75 3.06 -18.92
CA ARG A 157 -17.67 2.60 -20.29
C ARG A 157 -16.25 2.21 -20.74
N GLY A 158 -15.93 0.93 -20.80
CA GLY A 158 -15.11 0.25 -21.78
C GLY A 158 -13.74 0.79 -22.22
N VAL A 159 -13.07 1.63 -21.43
CA VAL A 159 -11.72 2.10 -21.75
C VAL A 159 -10.79 1.69 -20.61
N ALA A 160 -9.89 0.77 -20.91
CA ALA A 160 -8.78 0.45 -20.00
C ALA A 160 -7.87 1.68 -19.88
N ILE A 161 -7.94 2.36 -18.75
CA ILE A 161 -7.12 3.55 -18.52
C ILE A 161 -5.83 3.10 -17.87
N LYS A 162 -4.72 3.23 -18.58
CA LYS A 162 -3.40 3.09 -17.98
C LYS A 162 -3.15 4.32 -17.10
N ALA A 163 -3.31 4.17 -15.78
CA ALA A 163 -2.87 5.18 -14.84
C ALA A 163 -1.36 5.41 -15.00
N ARG A 164 -0.95 6.67 -15.07
CA ARG A 164 0.47 7.00 -15.05
C ARG A 164 0.98 6.75 -13.64
N GLN A 165 1.88 5.79 -13.47
CA GLN A 165 2.57 5.66 -12.18
C GLN A 165 3.39 6.94 -11.97
N SER A 166 3.12 7.64 -10.89
CA SER A 166 3.95 8.77 -10.46
C SER A 166 5.37 8.27 -10.23
N GLU A 167 6.35 8.97 -10.81
CA GLU A 167 7.74 8.67 -10.53
C GLU A 167 8.08 9.16 -9.12
N PRO A 168 8.28 8.25 -8.16
CA PRO A 168 8.61 8.65 -6.79
C PRO A 168 10.00 9.30 -6.78
N LYS A 169 10.14 10.40 -6.03
CA LYS A 169 11.40 11.12 -5.86
C LYS A 169 12.03 10.81 -4.52
N GLY A 170 13.36 10.65 -4.49
CA GLY A 170 14.13 10.41 -3.26
C GLY A 170 14.58 8.95 -3.10
N ASN A 171 14.87 8.53 -1.87
CA ASN A 171 15.34 7.17 -1.53
C ASN A 171 14.18 6.17 -1.44
N ILE A 172 13.42 6.04 -2.51
CA ILE A 172 12.23 5.20 -2.57
C ILE A 172 12.28 4.27 -3.79
N VAL A 173 11.89 3.02 -3.57
CA VAL A 173 11.69 2.01 -4.61
C VAL A 173 10.26 1.52 -4.53
N VAL A 174 9.57 1.44 -5.66
CA VAL A 174 8.20 0.95 -5.76
C VAL A 174 8.19 -0.31 -6.62
N LEU A 175 7.65 -1.38 -6.06
CA LEU A 175 7.41 -2.66 -6.71
C LEU A 175 5.88 -2.85 -6.79
N SER A 176 5.33 -2.86 -7.98
CA SER A 176 3.91 -3.14 -8.21
C SER A 176 3.73 -4.47 -8.91
N ALA A 177 2.66 -5.19 -8.58
CA ALA A 177 2.26 -6.35 -9.35
C ALA A 177 1.97 -5.89 -10.79
N ALA A 178 2.69 -6.47 -11.77
CA ALA A 178 2.39 -6.23 -13.16
C ALA A 178 1.06 -6.90 -13.50
N GLN A 179 0.11 -6.15 -14.05
CA GLN A 179 -0.95 -6.79 -14.81
C GLN A 179 -0.31 -7.29 -16.10
N GLY A 180 -0.44 -8.60 -16.35
CA GLY A 180 -0.16 -9.13 -17.69
C GLY A 180 -1.06 -8.43 -18.72
N ASP A 181 -0.49 -8.05 -19.81
CA ASP A 181 -1.19 -7.50 -20.99
C ASP A 181 -2.17 -8.52 -21.56
#